data_57c72a24cfb054d90ea273eef4fd37b9
#
_entry.id   57c72a24cfb054d90ea273eef4fd37b9
#
_cell.length_a   1.000
_cell.length_b   1.000
_cell.length_c   1.000
_cell.angle_alpha   90.00
_cell.angle_beta   90.00
_cell.angle_gamma   90.00
#
_symmetry.space_group_name_H-M   'P 1'
#
loop_
_entity.id
_entity.type
_entity.pdbx_description
1 polymer ?
#
loop_
_entity_poly.entity_id
_entity_poly.type
_entity_poly.pdbx_seq_one_letter_code
_entity_poly.pdbx_strand_id
1 'polypeptide(L)'
;MSNIIKSRFEVVEGSIPPLRSRVSDAGLDIAVQETTVVNPGETVYLRAGVKFFLAPDMCVNVITRSSTFKKGVVVIPTIVDSNYKHEISTIVTNTSDKPVKIEKGSRLAQCLLQKWYRFDNEQFDHSFEDEREEDHKFGSSGV
;
A
#
# COMPACT_ATOMS: atom_id res chain seq x y z
N MET A 1 26.04 4.39 20.89
CA MET A 1 24.95 4.77 19.98
C MET A 1 24.09 3.58 19.67
N SER A 2 22.82 3.70 19.86
CA SER A 2 21.89 2.65 19.47
C SER A 2 21.80 2.57 17.95
N ASN A 3 21.84 1.36 17.41
CA ASN A 3 21.53 1.12 16.00
C ASN A 3 20.01 1.17 15.82
N ILE A 4 19.49 2.36 15.55
CA ILE A 4 18.07 2.52 15.29
C ILE A 4 17.82 2.12 13.83
N ILE A 5 17.03 1.06 13.65
CA ILE A 5 16.56 0.68 12.33
C ILE A 5 15.44 1.64 11.94
N LYS A 6 15.67 2.43 10.92
CA LYS A 6 14.70 3.38 10.40
C LYS A 6 13.93 2.78 9.24
N SER A 7 12.67 3.15 9.16
CA SER A 7 11.86 2.80 8.01
C SER A 7 12.11 3.78 6.87
N ARG A 8 12.15 3.26 5.64
CA ARG A 8 12.33 4.04 4.42
C ARG A 8 11.55 3.42 3.28
N PHE A 9 11.39 4.15 2.21
CA PHE A 9 10.87 3.60 0.97
C PHE A 9 11.85 3.84 -0.17
N GLU A 10 11.71 3.04 -1.22
CA GLU A 10 12.41 3.22 -2.49
C GLU A 10 11.40 3.35 -3.61
N VAL A 11 11.67 4.27 -4.53
CA VAL A 11 10.86 4.47 -5.72
C VAL A 11 11.34 3.49 -6.80
N VAL A 12 10.42 2.75 -7.39
CA VAL A 12 10.74 1.87 -8.52
C VAL A 12 11.18 2.75 -9.69
N GLU A 13 12.26 2.36 -10.36
CA GLU A 13 12.84 3.14 -11.47
C GLU A 13 11.78 3.52 -12.50
N GLY A 14 11.77 4.80 -12.87
CA GLY A 14 10.82 5.34 -13.84
C GLY A 14 9.42 5.63 -13.29
N SER A 15 9.17 5.37 -12.00
CA SER A 15 7.87 5.58 -11.38
C SER A 15 7.72 6.98 -10.82
N ILE A 16 6.47 7.42 -10.71
CA ILE A 16 6.11 8.68 -10.04
C ILE A 16 6.24 8.44 -8.53
N PRO A 17 7.05 9.25 -7.81
CA PRO A 17 7.29 9.02 -6.40
C PRO A 17 6.07 9.36 -5.53
N PRO A 18 5.98 8.77 -4.33
CA PRO A 18 4.99 9.20 -3.35
C PRO A 18 5.28 10.62 -2.86
N LEU A 19 4.24 11.28 -2.38
CA LEU A 19 4.33 12.69 -1.96
C LEU A 19 3.56 12.92 -0.67
N ARG A 20 4.19 13.58 0.28
CA ARG A 20 3.48 14.15 1.42
C ARG A 20 3.14 15.59 1.07
N SER A 21 1.86 15.88 0.94
CA SER A 21 1.40 17.19 0.46
C SER A 21 1.78 18.32 1.41
N ARG A 22 1.69 18.06 2.72
CA ARG A 22 2.08 19.02 3.77
C ARG A 22 2.90 18.31 4.82
N VAL A 23 3.84 19.01 5.44
CA VAL A 23 4.70 18.45 6.48
C VAL A 23 3.88 17.84 7.64
N SER A 24 2.73 18.44 7.95
CA SER A 24 1.85 18.01 9.03
C SER A 24 0.89 16.87 8.66
N ASP A 25 0.82 16.47 7.40
CA ASP A 25 -0.08 15.40 6.98
C ASP A 25 0.43 14.05 7.46
N ALA A 26 -0.46 13.21 7.98
CA ALA A 26 -0.10 11.86 8.44
C ALA A 26 0.16 10.92 7.27
N GLY A 27 -0.51 11.13 6.15
CA GLY A 27 -0.45 10.25 5.00
C GLY A 27 0.58 10.65 3.96
N LEU A 28 1.26 9.66 3.43
CA LEU A 28 2.11 9.78 2.25
C LEU A 28 1.32 9.29 1.05
N ASP A 29 0.99 10.19 0.12
CA ASP A 29 0.13 9.88 -1.02
C ASP A 29 0.89 9.11 -2.10
N ILE A 30 0.33 8.00 -2.56
CA ILE A 30 0.92 7.19 -3.64
C ILE A 30 0.20 7.41 -4.95
N ALA A 31 0.96 7.42 -6.04
CA ALA A 31 0.45 7.68 -7.38
C ALA A 31 0.19 6.37 -8.14
N VAL A 32 -0.85 6.38 -8.96
CA VAL A 32 -1.10 5.33 -9.94
C VAL A 32 -0.10 5.49 -11.08
N GLN A 33 0.56 4.41 -11.49
CA GLN A 33 1.65 4.47 -12.46
C GLN A 33 1.21 4.34 -13.91
N GLU A 34 -0.01 3.88 -14.14
CA GLU A 34 -0.55 3.66 -15.48
C GLU A 34 -2.01 4.07 -15.54
N THR A 35 -2.41 4.65 -16.68
CA THR A 35 -3.82 4.95 -16.92
C THR A 35 -4.61 3.66 -17.11
N THR A 36 -5.73 3.52 -16.40
CA THR A 36 -6.53 2.28 -16.38
C THR A 36 -8.01 2.63 -16.39
N VAL A 37 -8.79 1.90 -17.15
CA VAL A 37 -10.26 1.96 -17.10
C VAL A 37 -10.76 0.82 -16.23
N VAL A 38 -11.53 1.15 -15.20
CA VAL A 38 -12.12 0.18 -14.27
C VAL A 38 -13.61 0.11 -14.55
N ASN A 39 -14.10 -1.07 -14.95
CA ASN A 39 -15.50 -1.28 -15.25
C ASN A 39 -16.32 -1.44 -13.96
N PRO A 40 -17.65 -1.19 -14.02
CA PRO A 40 -18.51 -1.36 -12.84
C PRO A 40 -18.34 -2.73 -12.19
N GLY A 41 -18.16 -2.74 -10.87
CA GLY A 41 -17.97 -3.96 -10.07
C GLY A 41 -16.58 -4.59 -10.18
N GLU A 42 -15.71 -4.08 -11.04
CA GLU A 42 -14.35 -4.61 -11.23
C GLU A 42 -13.43 -4.15 -10.09
N THR A 43 -12.57 -5.05 -9.65
CA THR A 43 -11.47 -4.76 -8.72
C THR A 43 -10.15 -4.93 -9.45
N VAL A 44 -9.30 -3.91 -9.37
CA VAL A 44 -8.00 -3.90 -10.05
C VAL A 44 -6.87 -3.53 -9.09
N TYR A 45 -5.68 -4.02 -9.39
CA TYR A 45 -4.44 -3.73 -8.68
C TYR A 45 -3.66 -2.72 -9.52
N LEU A 46 -3.49 -1.52 -9.00
CA LEU A 46 -2.81 -0.43 -9.68
C LEU A 46 -1.43 -0.24 -9.05
N ARG A 47 -0.38 -0.42 -9.84
CA ARG A 47 0.99 -0.27 -9.34
C ARG A 47 1.18 1.09 -8.69
N ALA A 48 1.83 1.11 -7.53
CA ALA A 48 2.13 2.33 -6.79
C ALA A 48 3.56 2.84 -6.99
N GLY A 49 4.42 2.05 -7.60
CA GLY A 49 5.79 2.45 -7.91
C GLY A 49 6.70 2.59 -6.70
N VAL A 50 6.37 1.96 -5.58
CA VAL A 50 7.11 2.11 -4.33
C VAL A 50 7.25 0.78 -3.59
N LYS A 51 8.40 0.61 -2.94
CA LYS A 51 8.73 -0.51 -2.04
C LYS A 51 9.05 0.06 -0.68
N PHE A 52 8.61 -0.62 0.38
CA PHE A 52 8.90 -0.22 1.75
C PHE A 52 9.94 -1.13 2.39
N PHE A 53 10.84 -0.53 3.15
CA PHE A 53 11.85 -1.22 3.97
C PHE A 53 11.65 -0.73 5.39
N LEU A 54 10.92 -1.51 6.17
CA LEU A 54 10.40 -1.10 7.46
C LEU A 54 11.22 -1.69 8.60
N ALA A 55 11.31 -0.94 9.70
CA ALA A 55 11.77 -1.49 10.97
C ALA A 55 10.83 -2.64 11.39
N PRO A 56 11.34 -3.66 12.13
CA PRO A 56 10.57 -4.87 12.43
C PRO A 56 9.25 -4.66 13.17
N ASP A 57 9.13 -3.58 13.94
CA ASP A 57 7.94 -3.25 14.72
C ASP A 57 7.01 -2.24 14.02
N MET A 58 7.24 -1.99 12.75
CA MET A 58 6.47 -1.04 11.96
C MET A 58 5.70 -1.74 10.85
N CYS A 59 4.61 -1.14 10.46
CA CYS A 59 3.85 -1.53 9.28
C CYS A 59 3.38 -0.27 8.54
N VAL A 60 2.91 -0.45 7.32
CA VAL A 60 2.27 0.62 6.56
C VAL A 60 0.81 0.25 6.32
N ASN A 61 -0.09 1.14 6.74
CA ASN A 61 -1.50 1.04 6.37
C ASN A 61 -1.70 1.78 5.06
N VAL A 62 -2.19 1.08 4.05
CA VAL A 62 -2.60 1.67 2.77
C VAL A 62 -4.10 1.87 2.82
N ILE A 63 -4.52 3.13 2.82
CA ILE A 63 -5.94 3.49 2.97
C ILE A 63 -6.33 4.52 1.92
N THR A 64 -7.63 4.76 1.80
CA THR A 64 -8.15 5.76 0.87
C THR A 64 -7.75 7.17 1.27
N ARG A 65 -7.61 8.04 0.29
CA ARG A 65 -7.66 9.50 0.54
C ARG A 65 -9.11 9.95 0.66
N SER A 66 -9.34 11.01 1.42
CA SER A 66 -10.70 11.49 1.73
C SER A 66 -11.52 11.88 0.50
N SER A 67 -10.88 12.27 -0.60
CA SER A 67 -11.57 12.70 -1.83
C SER A 67 -11.81 11.59 -2.85
N THR A 68 -11.26 10.40 -2.63
CA THR A 68 -11.25 9.32 -3.64
C THR A 68 -12.66 8.82 -3.98
N PHE A 69 -13.57 8.76 -3.00
CA PHE A 69 -14.93 8.28 -3.24
C PHE A 69 -15.67 9.11 -4.31
N LYS A 70 -15.31 10.38 -4.47
CA LYS A 70 -15.93 11.26 -5.48
C LYS A 70 -15.68 10.81 -6.92
N LYS A 71 -14.67 9.96 -7.11
CA LYS A 71 -14.31 9.42 -8.44
C LYS A 71 -15.12 8.17 -8.80
N GLY A 72 -15.94 7.66 -7.89
CA GLY A 72 -16.74 6.44 -8.12
C GLY A 72 -16.01 5.16 -7.79
N VAL A 73 -14.85 5.23 -7.15
CA VAL A 73 -14.06 4.06 -6.74
C VAL A 73 -13.80 4.08 -5.25
N VAL A 74 -13.61 2.90 -4.68
CA VAL A 74 -13.16 2.74 -3.30
C VAL A 74 -11.79 2.05 -3.28
N VAL A 75 -10.94 2.47 -2.37
CA VAL A 75 -9.65 1.82 -2.12
C VAL A 75 -9.87 0.73 -1.08
N ILE A 76 -9.42 -0.48 -1.42
CA ILE A 76 -9.45 -1.60 -0.48
C ILE A 76 -8.25 -1.44 0.47
N PRO A 77 -8.47 -1.31 1.78
CA PRO A 77 -7.38 -1.12 2.71
C PRO A 77 -6.51 -2.38 2.83
N THR A 78 -5.20 -2.18 2.92
CA THR A 78 -4.24 -3.25 3.10
C THR A 78 -3.16 -2.83 4.09
N ILE A 79 -2.45 -3.80 4.64
CA ILE A 79 -1.31 -3.58 5.52
C ILE A 79 -0.06 -4.14 4.85
N VAL A 80 0.99 -3.32 4.82
CA VAL A 80 2.31 -3.75 4.38
C VAL A 80 3.11 -4.14 5.60
N ASP A 81 3.43 -5.41 5.72
CA ASP A 81 4.22 -5.96 6.81
C ASP A 81 5.71 -5.60 6.65
N SER A 82 6.46 -5.61 7.74
CA SER A 82 7.88 -5.26 7.72
C SER A 82 8.72 -6.18 6.85
N ASN A 83 8.30 -7.42 6.66
CA ASN A 83 9.00 -8.39 5.82
C ASN A 83 8.58 -8.39 4.35
N TYR A 84 7.63 -7.52 3.96
CA TYR A 84 7.20 -7.38 2.57
C TYR A 84 8.00 -6.26 1.90
N LYS A 85 8.89 -6.62 0.99
CA LYS A 85 9.85 -5.70 0.36
C LYS A 85 9.66 -5.54 -1.15
N HIS A 86 8.49 -5.96 -1.64
CA HIS A 86 8.12 -5.85 -3.05
C HIS A 86 7.32 -4.57 -3.33
N GLU A 87 7.18 -4.25 -4.59
CA GLU A 87 6.33 -3.13 -5.01
C GLU A 87 4.89 -3.34 -4.54
N ILE A 88 4.29 -2.31 -3.96
CA ILE A 88 2.89 -2.34 -3.54
C ILE A 88 1.97 -1.84 -4.65
N SER A 89 0.69 -2.10 -4.48
CA SER A 89 -0.36 -1.64 -5.38
C SER A 89 -1.44 -0.91 -4.60
N THR A 90 -2.13 0.01 -5.27
CA THR A 90 -3.41 0.51 -4.82
C THR A 90 -4.49 -0.42 -5.38
N ILE A 91 -5.28 -1.02 -4.50
CA ILE A 91 -6.36 -1.92 -4.90
C ILE A 91 -7.65 -1.11 -4.89
N VAL A 92 -8.33 -1.05 -6.02
CA VAL A 92 -9.57 -0.27 -6.13
C VAL A 92 -10.69 -1.11 -6.72
N THR A 93 -11.92 -0.82 -6.27
CA THR A 93 -13.14 -1.37 -6.83
C THR A 93 -13.99 -0.22 -7.34
N ASN A 94 -14.49 -0.35 -8.58
CA ASN A 94 -15.47 0.58 -9.11
C ASN A 94 -16.85 0.22 -8.56
N THR A 95 -17.37 1.06 -7.67
CA THR A 95 -18.69 0.89 -7.04
C THR A 95 -19.79 1.65 -7.74
N SER A 96 -19.47 2.33 -8.83
CA SER A 96 -20.45 3.05 -9.64
C SER A 96 -21.05 2.17 -10.73
N ASP A 97 -22.01 2.71 -11.47
CA ASP A 97 -22.66 2.01 -12.57
C ASP A 97 -22.05 2.35 -13.95
N LYS A 98 -20.95 3.09 -13.97
CA LYS A 98 -20.23 3.52 -15.18
C LYS A 98 -18.75 3.17 -15.10
N PRO A 99 -18.10 2.93 -16.26
CA PRO A 99 -16.65 2.82 -16.28
C PRO A 99 -15.99 4.08 -15.72
N VAL A 100 -14.92 3.90 -14.96
CA VAL A 100 -14.13 5.00 -14.39
C VAL A 100 -12.74 4.93 -14.96
N LYS A 101 -12.30 6.02 -15.59
CA LYS A 101 -10.92 6.15 -16.07
C LYS A 101 -10.06 6.75 -14.96
N ILE A 102 -9.04 6.00 -14.57
CA ILE A 102 -8.06 6.45 -13.60
C ILE A 102 -6.80 6.84 -14.37
N GLU A 103 -6.47 8.12 -14.32
CA GLU A 103 -5.31 8.65 -15.04
C GLU A 103 -4.01 8.33 -14.30
N LYS A 104 -2.95 8.05 -15.06
CA LYS A 104 -1.59 7.97 -14.54
C LYS A 104 -1.29 9.22 -13.71
N GLY A 105 -0.71 9.03 -12.53
CA GLY A 105 -0.41 10.12 -11.62
C GLY A 105 -1.51 10.43 -10.61
N SER A 106 -2.70 9.86 -10.77
CA SER A 106 -3.78 10.01 -9.80
C SER A 106 -3.35 9.48 -8.44
N ARG A 107 -3.69 10.19 -7.39
CA ARG A 107 -3.39 9.81 -6.01
C ARG A 107 -4.69 9.44 -5.30
N LEU A 108 -4.96 8.15 -5.24
CA LEU A 108 -6.20 7.58 -4.69
C LEU A 108 -6.03 7.10 -3.27
N ALA A 109 -4.83 6.69 -2.91
CA ALA A 109 -4.50 6.09 -1.64
C ALA A 109 -3.38 6.84 -0.95
N GLN A 110 -3.33 6.68 0.36
CA GLN A 110 -2.26 7.18 1.20
C GLN A 110 -1.72 6.09 2.10
N CYS A 111 -0.46 6.24 2.48
CA CYS A 111 0.27 5.30 3.32
C CYS A 111 0.54 5.93 4.68
N LEU A 112 0.17 5.24 5.75
CA LEU A 112 0.52 5.64 7.11
C LEU A 112 1.54 4.66 7.68
N LEU A 113 2.69 5.18 8.09
CA LEU A 113 3.69 4.42 8.81
C LEU A 113 3.24 4.30 10.27
N GLN A 114 3.15 3.09 10.78
CA GLN A 114 2.54 2.83 12.07
C GLN A 114 3.30 1.77 12.83
N LYS A 115 3.51 2.00 14.13
CA LYS A 115 4.04 0.99 15.04
C LYS A 115 2.92 0.01 15.42
N TRP A 116 3.25 -1.29 15.51
CA TRP A 116 2.32 -2.32 15.93
C TRP A 116 2.83 -3.03 17.17
N TYR A 117 1.93 -3.67 17.89
CA TYR A 117 2.20 -4.34 19.16
C TYR A 117 1.64 -5.76 19.10
N ARG A 118 2.30 -6.68 19.82
CA ARG A 118 1.82 -8.05 19.97
C ARG A 118 0.87 -8.15 21.15
N PHE A 119 -0.05 -9.10 21.09
CA PHE A 119 -0.82 -9.53 22.27
C PHE A 119 0.02 -10.52 23.09
N ASP A 120 -0.10 -10.47 24.42
CA ASP A 120 0.72 -11.30 25.31
C ASP A 120 0.47 -12.80 25.15
N ASN A 121 -0.73 -13.19 24.73
CA ASN A 121 -1.15 -14.59 24.61
C ASN A 121 -1.18 -15.10 23.16
N GLU A 122 -0.46 -14.48 22.24
CA GLU A 122 -0.43 -14.89 20.84
C GLU A 122 0.21 -16.27 20.66
N GLN A 123 -0.26 -16.97 19.63
CA GLN A 123 0.38 -18.15 19.10
C GLN A 123 0.89 -17.84 17.69
N PHE A 124 2.02 -18.45 17.33
CA PHE A 124 2.64 -18.24 16.04
C PHE A 124 2.55 -19.53 15.21
N ASP A 125 2.26 -19.37 13.93
CA ASP A 125 2.34 -20.46 12.97
C ASP A 125 3.78 -20.56 12.45
N HIS A 126 4.52 -21.55 12.94
CA HIS A 126 5.92 -21.76 12.60
C HIS A 126 6.11 -22.47 11.24
N SER A 127 5.03 -22.72 10.49
CA SER A 127 5.12 -23.26 9.14
C SER A 127 5.62 -22.25 8.11
N PHE A 128 5.61 -20.94 8.46
CA PHE A 128 6.11 -19.86 7.63
C PHE A 128 7.42 -19.32 8.20
N GLU A 129 8.32 -18.93 7.30
CA GLU A 129 9.54 -18.22 7.69
C GLU A 129 9.27 -16.73 7.85
N ASP A 130 10.18 -16.03 8.56
CA ASP A 130 10.04 -14.58 8.80
C ASP A 130 10.12 -13.75 7.52
N GLU A 131 10.82 -14.23 6.50
CA GLU A 131 10.93 -13.56 5.21
C GLU A 131 9.99 -14.19 4.19
N ARG A 132 9.33 -13.34 3.40
CA ARG A 132 8.48 -13.80 2.31
C ARG A 132 9.33 -14.20 1.12
N GLU A 133 8.88 -15.25 0.43
CA GLU A 133 9.49 -15.66 -0.82
C GLU A 133 9.23 -14.62 -1.91
N GLU A 134 10.13 -14.54 -2.90
CA GLU A 134 10.07 -13.52 -3.96
C GLU A 134 8.82 -13.59 -4.82
N ASP A 135 8.22 -14.76 -4.97
CA ASP A 135 7.02 -14.95 -5.77
C ASP A 135 5.73 -14.55 -5.05
N HIS A 136 5.78 -14.22 -3.77
CA HIS A 136 4.62 -13.72 -3.05
C HIS A 136 4.28 -12.31 -3.51
N LYS A 137 3.09 -12.13 -4.04
CA LYS A 137 2.59 -10.85 -4.51
C LYS A 137 1.80 -10.14 -3.43
N PHE A 138 1.74 -8.79 -3.54
CA PHE A 138 0.93 -7.97 -2.64
C PHE A 138 -0.52 -8.46 -2.61
N GLY A 139 -1.07 -8.62 -1.40
CA GLY A 139 -2.44 -9.11 -1.18
C GLY A 139 -2.58 -10.63 -1.20
N SER A 140 -1.50 -11.40 -1.35
CA SER A 140 -1.56 -12.87 -1.49
C SER A 140 -1.31 -13.65 -0.20
N SER A 141 -0.94 -12.98 0.89
CA SER A 141 -0.60 -13.67 2.15
C SER A 141 -1.83 -14.12 2.93
N GLY A 142 -1.69 -15.19 3.74
CA GLY A 142 -2.68 -15.61 4.70
C GLY A 142 -3.89 -16.38 4.14
N VAL A 143 -3.76 -16.89 2.96
CA VAL A 143 -4.85 -17.68 2.35
C VAL A 143 -4.67 -19.15 2.63
#